data_8b5525344b5d4bbb859314f02f4f7216
#
_entry.id   8b5525344b5d4bbb859314f02f4f7216
#
_cell.length_a   1.000
_cell.length_b   1.000
_cell.length_c   1.000
_cell.angle_alpha   90.00
_cell.angle_beta   90.00
_cell.angle_gamma   90.00
#
_symmetry.space_group_name_H-M   'P 1'
#
loop_
_entity.id
_entity.type
_entity.pdbx_description
1 polymer ?
#
loop_
_entity_poly.entity_id
_entity_poly.type
_entity_poly.pdbx_seq_one_letter_code
_entity_poly.pdbx_strand_id
1 'polypeptide(L)'
;MFSGLCAFPLTPLHQQDFDEKAFIRILARLTDAGVDSLGILGSTGSYAYLSREQRKRVVQVAKAHAGSIPMMVGVGAIATNEVLRLVEDAQEAGADALLLPMMSYQPLSAEEIFAFYEEVCRHVSVPVCLYDNPRTTHVMLADELQGRIAALPAIASIKIPGLPAPQASERVAALRQHLPSRVTLGVSGDAWATAGLQAGCEAWYSVCGGLFPRCSLALVRAIRSGDVAQTAALNEQLAPLWRCFDRYGGSLRVIASAAAMLGLCDPDSLPRPLLSLGEEACREVASALRGLA
;
A
#
# COMPACT_ATOMS: atom_id res chain seq x y z
N MET A 1 -7.95 -10.02 7.79
CA MET A 1 -6.82 -9.43 7.05
C MET A 1 -7.16 -8.05 6.49
N PHE A 2 -8.24 -7.86 5.79
CA PHE A 2 -8.57 -6.59 5.14
C PHE A 2 -9.30 -5.62 6.07
N SER A 3 -8.74 -5.40 7.27
CA SER A 3 -9.24 -4.43 8.24
C SER A 3 -8.09 -3.89 9.10
N GLY A 4 -8.24 -2.69 9.64
CA GLY A 4 -7.22 -2.04 10.46
C GLY A 4 -6.10 -1.42 9.64
N LEU A 5 -4.88 -1.46 10.16
CA LEU A 5 -3.69 -0.93 9.54
C LEU A 5 -2.99 -2.01 8.70
N CYS A 6 -3.00 -1.83 7.38
CA CYS A 6 -2.11 -2.58 6.50
C CYS A 6 -0.87 -1.72 6.22
N ALA A 7 0.27 -2.09 6.75
CA ALA A 7 1.52 -1.35 6.65
C ALA A 7 2.27 -1.69 5.35
N PHE A 8 2.59 -0.67 4.55
CA PHE A 8 3.31 -0.81 3.28
C PHE A 8 4.76 -0.35 3.42
N PRO A 9 5.70 -1.24 3.77
CA PRO A 9 7.11 -0.88 3.91
C PRO A 9 7.77 -0.58 2.57
N LEU A 10 8.90 0.15 2.65
CA LEU A 10 9.87 0.26 1.56
C LEU A 10 10.50 -1.11 1.26
N THR A 11 10.95 -1.27 0.02
CA THR A 11 11.94 -2.28 -0.39
C THR A 11 13.25 -1.55 -0.68
N PRO A 12 14.12 -1.36 0.32
CA PRO A 12 15.35 -0.60 0.13
C PRO A 12 16.33 -1.35 -0.78
N LEU A 13 17.05 -0.60 -1.60
CA LEU A 13 18.13 -1.10 -2.44
C LEU A 13 19.48 -0.57 -1.95
N HIS A 14 20.52 -1.34 -2.18
CA HIS A 14 21.91 -0.93 -2.07
C HIS A 14 22.60 -1.23 -3.40
N GLN A 15 23.19 -0.20 -4.05
CA GLN A 15 23.79 -0.33 -5.39
C GLN A 15 22.86 -1.00 -6.44
N GLN A 16 21.57 -0.70 -6.36
CA GLN A 16 20.49 -1.24 -7.20
C GLN A 16 20.09 -2.71 -6.94
N ASP A 17 20.73 -3.37 -5.97
CA ASP A 17 20.33 -4.69 -5.50
C ASP A 17 19.48 -4.60 -4.22
N PHE A 18 18.67 -5.60 -3.96
CA PHE A 18 17.81 -5.66 -2.78
C PHE A 18 18.65 -5.71 -1.48
N ASP A 19 18.52 -4.68 -0.63
CA ASP A 19 19.14 -4.64 0.70
C ASP A 19 18.30 -5.40 1.71
N GLU A 20 18.55 -6.70 1.77
CA GLU A 20 17.85 -7.60 2.69
C GLU A 20 18.01 -7.20 4.15
N LYS A 21 19.19 -6.73 4.57
CA LYS A 21 19.45 -6.34 5.97
C LYS A 21 18.67 -5.09 6.36
N ALA A 22 18.61 -4.10 5.49
CA ALA A 22 17.78 -2.91 5.71
C ALA A 22 16.30 -3.26 5.75
N PHE A 23 15.85 -4.12 4.86
CA PHE A 23 14.45 -4.57 4.82
C PHE A 23 14.06 -5.31 6.10
N ILE A 24 14.89 -6.19 6.61
CA ILE A 24 14.66 -6.89 7.89
C ILE A 24 14.54 -5.90 9.05
N ARG A 25 15.38 -4.84 9.10
CA ARG A 25 15.25 -3.79 10.13
C ARG A 25 13.91 -3.07 10.06
N ILE A 26 13.42 -2.79 8.86
CA ILE A 26 12.10 -2.17 8.66
C ILE A 26 11.00 -3.13 9.10
N LEU A 27 11.05 -4.40 8.70
CA LEU A 27 10.05 -5.40 9.09
C LEU A 27 9.99 -5.60 10.61
N ALA A 28 11.13 -5.63 11.30
CA ALA A 28 11.18 -5.77 12.75
C ALA A 28 10.38 -4.67 13.46
N ARG A 29 10.45 -3.42 12.98
CA ARG A 29 9.63 -2.31 13.54
C ARG A 29 8.13 -2.56 13.39
N LEU A 30 7.71 -3.20 12.30
CA LEU A 30 6.31 -3.49 12.02
C LEU A 30 5.80 -4.65 12.87
N THR A 31 6.62 -5.70 13.00
CA THR A 31 6.29 -6.85 13.85
C THR A 31 6.28 -6.49 15.33
N ASP A 32 7.25 -5.70 15.80
CA ASP A 32 7.31 -5.20 17.19
C ASP A 32 6.12 -4.28 17.53
N ALA A 33 5.62 -3.52 16.56
CA ALA A 33 4.44 -2.68 16.76
C ALA A 33 3.12 -3.46 16.69
N GLY A 34 3.12 -4.65 16.09
CA GLY A 34 1.93 -5.48 15.93
C GLY A 34 0.92 -4.88 14.96
N VAL A 35 1.36 -4.52 13.74
CA VAL A 35 0.44 -4.04 12.69
C VAL A 35 -0.55 -5.14 12.30
N ASP A 36 -1.75 -4.76 11.84
CA ASP A 36 -2.81 -5.73 11.54
C ASP A 36 -2.50 -6.58 10.29
N SER A 37 -1.74 -6.05 9.33
CA SER A 37 -1.24 -6.77 8.16
C SER A 37 -0.08 -6.03 7.49
N LEU A 38 0.68 -6.74 6.64
CA LEU A 38 1.76 -6.20 5.81
C LEU A 38 1.32 -6.15 4.34
N GLY A 39 1.64 -5.06 3.65
CA GLY A 39 1.50 -4.92 2.20
C GLY A 39 2.86 -4.89 1.51
N ILE A 40 3.38 -6.04 1.14
CA ILE A 40 4.70 -6.19 0.54
C ILE A 40 4.63 -5.94 -0.97
N LEU A 41 5.64 -5.28 -1.53
CA LEU A 41 5.70 -4.98 -2.97
C LEU A 41 4.48 -4.18 -3.47
N GLY A 42 3.99 -3.24 -2.64
CA GLY A 42 3.12 -2.18 -3.13
C GLY A 42 3.92 -1.11 -3.89
N SER A 43 3.28 0.02 -4.26
CA SER A 43 3.97 1.15 -4.89
C SER A 43 5.12 1.67 -4.03
N THR A 44 4.95 1.70 -2.71
CA THR A 44 6.02 2.04 -1.75
C THR A 44 7.17 1.02 -1.77
N GLY A 45 6.87 -0.24 -2.00
CA GLY A 45 7.86 -1.30 -2.19
C GLY A 45 8.48 -1.33 -3.58
N SER A 46 8.22 -0.32 -4.41
CA SER A 46 8.84 -0.10 -5.73
C SER A 46 8.73 -1.29 -6.69
N TYR A 47 7.70 -2.14 -6.55
CA TYR A 47 7.56 -3.41 -7.26
C TYR A 47 7.75 -3.30 -8.79
N ALA A 48 7.29 -2.19 -9.39
CA ALA A 48 7.35 -1.99 -10.84
C ALA A 48 8.79 -1.82 -11.39
N TYR A 49 9.77 -1.60 -10.50
CA TYR A 49 11.18 -1.38 -10.84
C TYR A 49 12.07 -2.57 -10.50
N LEU A 50 11.52 -3.63 -9.91
CA LEU A 50 12.28 -4.79 -9.47
C LEU A 50 12.11 -5.95 -10.44
N SER A 51 13.18 -6.73 -10.64
CA SER A 51 13.11 -7.96 -11.40
C SER A 51 12.23 -9.01 -10.69
N ARG A 52 11.76 -10.03 -11.42
CA ARG A 52 11.01 -11.14 -10.83
C ARG A 52 11.78 -11.83 -9.70
N GLU A 53 13.08 -12.03 -9.89
CA GLU A 53 13.98 -12.67 -8.92
C GLU A 53 14.08 -11.82 -7.64
N GLN A 54 14.29 -10.51 -7.79
CA GLN A 54 14.29 -9.59 -6.64
C GLN A 54 12.95 -9.60 -5.91
N ARG A 55 11.82 -9.56 -6.63
CA ARG A 55 10.47 -9.62 -6.04
C ARG A 55 10.25 -10.92 -5.29
N LYS A 56 10.62 -12.07 -5.88
CA LYS A 56 10.53 -13.39 -5.21
C LYS A 56 11.35 -13.39 -3.92
N ARG A 57 12.59 -12.87 -3.96
CA ARG A 57 13.45 -12.78 -2.78
C ARG A 57 12.87 -11.88 -1.69
N VAL A 58 12.32 -10.72 -2.05
CA VAL A 58 11.64 -9.80 -1.11
C VAL A 58 10.49 -10.51 -0.38
N VAL A 59 9.65 -11.26 -1.09
CA VAL A 59 8.52 -11.98 -0.50
C VAL A 59 9.01 -13.07 0.46
N GLN A 60 10.03 -13.84 0.07
CA GLN A 60 10.63 -14.88 0.93
C GLN A 60 11.18 -14.30 2.24
N VAL A 61 11.93 -13.19 2.15
CA VAL A 61 12.48 -12.51 3.33
C VAL A 61 11.35 -11.94 4.18
N ALA A 62 10.34 -11.33 3.56
CA ALA A 62 9.18 -10.81 4.30
C ALA A 62 8.47 -11.93 5.06
N LYS A 63 8.19 -13.07 4.43
CA LYS A 63 7.54 -14.21 5.09
C LYS A 63 8.35 -14.78 6.25
N ALA A 64 9.65 -14.87 6.09
CA ALA A 64 10.55 -15.36 7.15
C ALA A 64 10.56 -14.44 8.39
N HIS A 65 10.26 -13.15 8.23
CA HIS A 65 10.33 -12.13 9.29
C HIS A 65 8.99 -11.51 9.69
N ALA A 66 7.88 -11.89 9.04
CA ALA A 66 6.53 -11.37 9.35
C ALA A 66 5.94 -11.96 10.65
N GLY A 67 6.49 -13.04 11.19
CA GLY A 67 5.90 -13.75 12.32
C GLY A 67 4.50 -14.26 11.98
N SER A 68 3.51 -13.93 12.81
CA SER A 68 2.10 -14.29 12.59
C SER A 68 1.29 -13.21 11.85
N ILE A 69 1.92 -12.10 11.45
CA ILE A 69 1.22 -11.00 10.79
C ILE A 69 0.87 -11.41 9.35
N PRO A 70 -0.41 -11.32 8.94
CA PRO A 70 -0.82 -11.67 7.59
C PRO A 70 -0.13 -10.78 6.54
N MET A 71 0.26 -11.37 5.41
CA MET A 71 1.04 -10.71 4.37
C MET A 71 0.28 -10.69 3.03
N MET A 72 -0.02 -9.51 2.53
CA MET A 72 -0.52 -9.26 1.19
C MET A 72 0.64 -8.87 0.27
N VAL A 73 0.73 -9.46 -0.92
CA VAL A 73 1.84 -9.26 -1.86
C VAL A 73 1.36 -8.62 -3.15
N GLY A 74 2.02 -7.57 -3.60
CA GLY A 74 1.78 -6.91 -4.89
C GLY A 74 2.30 -7.74 -6.05
N VAL A 75 1.40 -8.07 -7.00
CA VAL A 75 1.69 -8.93 -8.16
C VAL A 75 1.50 -8.22 -9.51
N GLY A 76 1.44 -6.88 -9.52
CA GLY A 76 1.22 -6.11 -10.74
C GLY A 76 2.37 -6.20 -11.75
N ALA A 77 2.01 -6.31 -13.00
CA ALA A 77 2.86 -6.17 -14.19
C ALA A 77 1.99 -5.76 -15.39
N ILE A 78 2.62 -5.37 -16.51
CA ILE A 78 1.89 -4.97 -17.72
C ILE A 78 1.30 -6.20 -18.44
N ALA A 79 2.08 -7.28 -18.57
CA ALA A 79 1.65 -8.47 -19.30
C ALA A 79 0.98 -9.48 -18.36
N THR A 80 -0.18 -10.00 -18.74
CA THR A 80 -0.93 -11.00 -17.95
C THR A 80 -0.08 -12.21 -17.59
N ASN A 81 0.69 -12.76 -18.54
CA ASN A 81 1.56 -13.91 -18.27
C ASN A 81 2.62 -13.62 -17.19
N GLU A 82 3.09 -12.37 -17.11
CA GLU A 82 4.02 -11.99 -16.05
C GLU A 82 3.31 -11.89 -14.69
N VAL A 83 2.08 -11.35 -14.68
CA VAL A 83 1.25 -11.34 -13.47
C VAL A 83 1.01 -12.75 -12.96
N LEU A 84 0.68 -13.72 -13.84
CA LEU A 84 0.46 -15.11 -13.46
C LEU A 84 1.70 -15.76 -12.82
N ARG A 85 2.90 -15.48 -13.37
CA ARG A 85 4.18 -15.94 -12.76
C ARG A 85 4.43 -15.31 -11.38
N LEU A 86 4.09 -14.04 -11.22
CA LEU A 86 4.23 -13.33 -9.93
C LEU A 86 3.22 -13.82 -8.89
N VAL A 87 2.01 -14.18 -9.34
CA VAL A 87 0.98 -14.83 -8.52
C VAL A 87 1.47 -16.17 -7.99
N GLU A 88 2.05 -17.01 -8.88
CA GLU A 88 2.64 -18.29 -8.52
C GLU A 88 3.77 -18.10 -7.48
N ASP A 89 4.76 -17.26 -7.77
CA ASP A 89 5.88 -16.96 -6.87
C ASP A 89 5.42 -16.46 -5.51
N ALA A 90 4.41 -15.59 -5.46
CA ALA A 90 3.89 -15.05 -4.20
C ALA A 90 3.17 -16.11 -3.37
N GLN A 91 2.36 -16.96 -4.00
CA GLN A 91 1.65 -18.05 -3.33
C GLN A 91 2.63 -19.12 -2.82
N GLU A 92 3.62 -19.54 -3.63
CA GLU A 92 4.69 -20.45 -3.21
C GLU A 92 5.48 -19.92 -2.01
N ALA A 93 5.74 -18.60 -1.97
CA ALA A 93 6.41 -17.96 -0.86
C ALA A 93 5.53 -17.74 0.38
N GLY A 94 4.25 -18.14 0.33
CA GLY A 94 3.34 -18.12 1.46
C GLY A 94 2.63 -16.78 1.68
N ALA A 95 2.31 -16.04 0.61
CA ALA A 95 1.43 -14.89 0.69
C ALA A 95 0.04 -15.29 1.22
N ASP A 96 -0.51 -14.49 2.12
CA ASP A 96 -1.85 -14.71 2.68
C ASP A 96 -2.94 -14.00 1.85
N ALA A 97 -2.55 -13.05 0.99
CA ALA A 97 -3.39 -12.37 0.00
C ALA A 97 -2.52 -11.74 -1.09
N LEU A 98 -3.17 -11.32 -2.19
CA LEU A 98 -2.52 -10.62 -3.29
C LEU A 98 -3.09 -9.22 -3.47
N LEU A 99 -2.24 -8.25 -3.82
CA LEU A 99 -2.62 -6.92 -4.27
C LEU A 99 -2.45 -6.86 -5.79
N LEU A 100 -3.55 -6.70 -6.51
CA LEU A 100 -3.58 -6.77 -7.97
C LEU A 100 -3.93 -5.42 -8.60
N PRO A 101 -2.94 -4.62 -9.00
CA PRO A 101 -3.16 -3.44 -9.84
C PRO A 101 -3.35 -3.87 -11.30
N MET A 102 -4.27 -3.19 -12.01
CA MET A 102 -4.28 -3.20 -13.46
C MET A 102 -3.30 -2.13 -13.96
N MET A 103 -2.31 -2.53 -14.73
CA MET A 103 -1.32 -1.65 -15.36
C MET A 103 -1.36 -1.84 -16.86
N SER A 104 -1.33 -0.77 -17.63
CA SER A 104 -1.29 -0.88 -19.07
C SER A 104 -0.48 0.25 -19.72
N TYR A 105 0.23 -0.09 -20.81
CA TYR A 105 0.87 0.88 -21.68
C TYR A 105 -0.12 1.44 -22.73
N GLN A 106 -1.06 0.61 -23.17
CA GLN A 106 -2.11 0.99 -24.11
C GLN A 106 -3.45 1.20 -23.37
N PRO A 107 -4.33 2.09 -23.83
CA PRO A 107 -5.70 2.15 -23.33
C PRO A 107 -6.39 0.80 -23.42
N LEU A 108 -7.12 0.43 -22.39
CA LEU A 108 -7.88 -0.82 -22.33
C LEU A 108 -9.38 -0.54 -22.24
N SER A 109 -10.16 -1.39 -22.90
CA SER A 109 -11.61 -1.45 -22.74
C SER A 109 -11.99 -2.09 -21.39
N ALA A 110 -13.23 -1.84 -20.93
CA ALA A 110 -13.75 -2.46 -19.72
C ALA A 110 -13.73 -3.99 -19.79
N GLU A 111 -13.99 -4.55 -20.99
CA GLU A 111 -13.98 -6.01 -21.18
C GLU A 111 -12.56 -6.60 -21.11
N GLU A 112 -11.56 -5.92 -21.65
CA GLU A 112 -10.16 -6.35 -21.52
C GLU A 112 -9.70 -6.32 -20.05
N ILE A 113 -10.08 -5.27 -19.31
CA ILE A 113 -9.80 -5.18 -17.89
C ILE A 113 -10.50 -6.30 -17.10
N PHE A 114 -11.79 -6.55 -17.38
CA PHE A 114 -12.53 -7.61 -16.71
C PHE A 114 -11.93 -8.99 -16.99
N ALA A 115 -11.63 -9.28 -18.28
CA ALA A 115 -11.01 -10.55 -18.69
C ALA A 115 -9.66 -10.78 -18.00
N PHE A 116 -8.86 -9.73 -17.81
CA PHE A 116 -7.61 -9.81 -17.04
C PHE A 116 -7.85 -10.27 -15.59
N TYR A 117 -8.78 -9.62 -14.86
CA TYR A 117 -9.09 -10.01 -13.49
C TYR A 117 -9.69 -11.41 -13.39
N GLU A 118 -10.57 -11.76 -14.32
CA GLU A 118 -11.16 -13.09 -14.41
C GLU A 118 -10.09 -14.16 -14.61
N GLU A 119 -9.15 -13.94 -15.55
CA GLU A 119 -8.05 -14.87 -15.79
C GLU A 119 -7.14 -15.03 -14.58
N VAL A 120 -6.73 -13.94 -13.94
CA VAL A 120 -5.89 -14.02 -12.74
C VAL A 120 -6.63 -14.74 -11.61
N CYS A 121 -7.92 -14.45 -11.42
CA CYS A 121 -8.73 -15.10 -10.38
C CYS A 121 -8.89 -16.60 -10.54
N ARG A 122 -8.70 -17.17 -11.74
CA ARG A 122 -8.67 -18.62 -11.96
C ARG A 122 -7.39 -19.30 -11.45
N HIS A 123 -6.32 -18.52 -11.23
CA HIS A 123 -4.99 -19.02 -10.86
C HIS A 123 -4.62 -18.72 -9.39
N VAL A 124 -5.53 -18.17 -8.62
CA VAL A 124 -5.28 -17.84 -7.21
C VAL A 124 -5.98 -18.80 -6.25
N SER A 125 -5.30 -19.14 -5.16
CA SER A 125 -5.83 -19.89 -4.03
C SER A 125 -6.00 -19.05 -2.76
N VAL A 126 -5.58 -17.77 -2.82
CA VAL A 126 -5.66 -16.80 -1.74
C VAL A 126 -6.50 -15.59 -2.16
N PRO A 127 -7.10 -14.84 -1.22
CA PRO A 127 -7.91 -13.68 -1.57
C PRO A 127 -7.11 -12.58 -2.25
N VAL A 128 -7.79 -11.85 -3.14
CA VAL A 128 -7.23 -10.76 -3.93
C VAL A 128 -7.82 -9.42 -3.51
N CYS A 129 -6.97 -8.44 -3.31
CA CYS A 129 -7.31 -7.03 -3.18
C CYS A 129 -7.14 -6.35 -4.55
N LEU A 130 -8.22 -5.86 -5.14
CA LEU A 130 -8.18 -5.00 -6.31
C LEU A 130 -7.52 -3.67 -5.93
N TYR A 131 -6.56 -3.21 -6.73
CA TYR A 131 -5.91 -1.93 -6.50
C TYR A 131 -6.37 -0.89 -7.52
N ASP A 132 -7.22 0.01 -7.07
CA ASP A 132 -7.66 1.18 -7.82
C ASP A 132 -6.83 2.40 -7.42
N ASN A 133 -5.95 2.84 -8.31
CA ASN A 133 -5.19 4.08 -8.15
C ASN A 133 -4.77 4.65 -9.52
N PRO A 134 -5.67 5.37 -10.20
CA PRO A 134 -5.41 5.88 -11.55
C PRO A 134 -4.19 6.81 -11.65
N ARG A 135 -3.80 7.48 -10.55
CA ARG A 135 -2.57 8.31 -10.53
C ARG A 135 -1.27 7.49 -10.69
N THR A 136 -1.31 6.20 -10.31
CA THR A 136 -0.13 5.32 -10.35
C THR A 136 -0.22 4.29 -11.46
N THR A 137 -1.41 3.74 -11.70
CA THR A 137 -1.63 2.68 -12.69
C THR A 137 -1.98 3.21 -14.08
N HIS A 138 -2.43 4.48 -14.16
CA HIS A 138 -2.94 5.13 -15.37
C HIS A 138 -4.16 4.43 -15.99
N VAL A 139 -4.84 3.59 -15.22
CA VAL A 139 -6.08 2.90 -15.59
C VAL A 139 -7.20 3.35 -14.66
N MET A 140 -8.31 3.80 -15.21
CA MET A 140 -9.52 4.16 -14.47
C MET A 140 -10.51 3.01 -14.48
N LEU A 141 -11.05 2.68 -13.31
CA LEU A 141 -12.07 1.66 -13.13
C LEU A 141 -13.40 2.31 -12.77
N ALA A 142 -14.38 2.27 -13.69
CA ALA A 142 -15.74 2.72 -13.40
C ALA A 142 -16.38 1.85 -12.29
N ASP A 143 -17.37 2.39 -11.56
CA ASP A 143 -17.97 1.72 -10.42
C ASP A 143 -18.66 0.40 -10.81
N GLU A 144 -19.34 0.38 -11.95
CA GLU A 144 -19.95 -0.83 -12.51
C GLU A 144 -18.91 -1.91 -12.82
N LEU A 145 -17.75 -1.51 -13.35
CA LEU A 145 -16.66 -2.44 -13.63
C LEU A 145 -16.04 -2.96 -12.33
N GLN A 146 -15.83 -2.09 -11.34
CA GLN A 146 -15.37 -2.50 -10.01
C GLN A 146 -16.36 -3.51 -9.39
N GLY A 147 -17.67 -3.27 -9.51
CA GLY A 147 -18.71 -4.18 -9.05
C GLY A 147 -18.67 -5.55 -9.75
N ARG A 148 -18.51 -5.57 -11.08
CA ARG A 148 -18.35 -6.81 -11.86
C ARG A 148 -17.11 -7.60 -11.42
N ILE A 149 -15.96 -6.92 -11.26
CA ILE A 149 -14.72 -7.55 -10.80
C ILE A 149 -14.88 -8.05 -9.36
N ALA A 150 -15.49 -7.26 -8.48
CA ALA A 150 -15.74 -7.61 -7.09
C ALA A 150 -16.68 -8.84 -6.93
N ALA A 151 -17.51 -9.14 -7.94
CA ALA A 151 -18.34 -10.32 -7.96
C ALA A 151 -17.52 -11.64 -8.14
N LEU A 152 -16.30 -11.57 -8.68
CA LEU A 152 -15.40 -12.73 -8.79
C LEU A 152 -15.09 -13.28 -7.39
N PRO A 153 -15.15 -14.61 -7.19
CA PRO A 153 -15.04 -15.22 -5.85
C PRO A 153 -13.76 -14.89 -5.08
N ALA A 154 -12.64 -14.74 -5.80
CA ALA A 154 -11.34 -14.45 -5.19
C ALA A 154 -11.21 -13.00 -4.71
N ILE A 155 -11.99 -12.06 -5.22
CA ILE A 155 -11.91 -10.65 -4.83
C ILE A 155 -12.53 -10.46 -3.44
N ALA A 156 -11.72 -10.03 -2.48
CA ALA A 156 -12.11 -9.87 -1.07
C ALA A 156 -12.00 -8.44 -0.57
N SER A 157 -11.25 -7.58 -1.26
CA SER A 157 -11.09 -6.16 -0.89
C SER A 157 -10.84 -5.30 -2.12
N ILE A 158 -11.13 -4.01 -1.98
CA ILE A 158 -10.71 -2.98 -2.95
C ILE A 158 -9.94 -1.90 -2.20
N LYS A 159 -8.72 -1.63 -2.66
CA LYS A 159 -7.91 -0.49 -2.21
C LYS A 159 -8.24 0.71 -3.10
N ILE A 160 -8.91 1.70 -2.53
CA ILE A 160 -9.33 2.92 -3.22
C ILE A 160 -8.45 4.13 -2.87
N PRO A 161 -8.33 5.14 -3.76
CA PRO A 161 -7.68 6.39 -3.41
C PRO A 161 -8.49 7.14 -2.34
N GLY A 162 -7.78 7.79 -1.42
CA GLY A 162 -8.41 8.63 -0.41
C GLY A 162 -8.90 9.95 -0.98
N LEU A 163 -9.96 10.47 -0.38
CA LEU A 163 -10.58 11.75 -0.69
C LEU A 163 -10.83 12.53 0.62
N PRO A 164 -10.86 13.87 0.57
CA PRO A 164 -11.29 14.66 1.71
C PRO A 164 -12.77 14.42 2.03
N ALA A 165 -13.17 14.62 3.29
CA ALA A 165 -14.58 14.69 3.66
C ALA A 165 -15.21 15.98 3.08
N PRO A 166 -16.48 16.00 2.58
CA PRO A 166 -17.45 14.88 2.55
C PRO A 166 -17.31 13.91 1.37
N GLN A 167 -16.46 14.22 0.37
CA GLN A 167 -16.32 13.40 -0.85
C GLN A 167 -15.97 11.93 -0.55
N ALA A 168 -15.23 11.66 0.54
CA ALA A 168 -14.93 10.29 0.95
C ALA A 168 -16.20 9.49 1.28
N SER A 169 -17.15 10.11 2.01
CA SER A 169 -18.43 9.47 2.38
C SER A 169 -19.31 9.21 1.15
N GLU A 170 -19.40 10.18 0.24
CA GLU A 170 -20.14 10.03 -1.02
C GLU A 170 -19.54 8.91 -1.88
N ARG A 171 -18.19 8.87 -1.99
CA ARG A 171 -17.47 7.85 -2.78
C ARG A 171 -17.68 6.45 -2.22
N VAL A 172 -17.52 6.26 -0.91
CA VAL A 172 -17.72 4.97 -0.26
C VAL A 172 -19.16 4.50 -0.40
N ALA A 173 -20.14 5.40 -0.18
CA ALA A 173 -21.55 5.07 -0.32
C ALA A 173 -21.93 4.68 -1.77
N ALA A 174 -21.43 5.40 -2.76
CA ALA A 174 -21.66 5.10 -4.18
C ALA A 174 -21.08 3.72 -4.54
N LEU A 175 -19.82 3.48 -4.19
CA LEU A 175 -19.17 2.23 -4.54
C LEU A 175 -19.82 1.01 -3.85
N ARG A 176 -20.26 1.16 -2.59
CA ARG A 176 -21.00 0.10 -1.85
C ARG A 176 -22.26 -0.37 -2.55
N GLN A 177 -22.92 0.44 -3.37
CA GLN A 177 -24.12 0.05 -4.14
C GLN A 177 -23.79 -1.02 -5.20
N HIS A 178 -22.55 -1.09 -5.64
CA HIS A 178 -22.10 -2.03 -6.67
C HIS A 178 -21.40 -3.27 -6.09
N LEU A 179 -21.01 -3.25 -4.80
CA LEU A 179 -20.16 -4.28 -4.23
C LEU A 179 -20.94 -5.34 -3.46
N PRO A 180 -20.55 -6.63 -3.59
CA PRO A 180 -21.01 -7.66 -2.67
C PRO A 180 -20.61 -7.33 -1.22
N SER A 181 -21.48 -7.64 -0.25
CA SER A 181 -21.27 -7.35 1.18
C SER A 181 -20.00 -7.97 1.78
N ARG A 182 -19.49 -9.06 1.17
CA ARG A 182 -18.25 -9.74 1.58
C ARG A 182 -16.99 -8.96 1.23
N VAL A 183 -17.07 -7.99 0.32
CA VAL A 183 -15.91 -7.24 -0.17
C VAL A 183 -15.69 -6.00 0.68
N THR A 184 -14.52 -5.91 1.30
CA THR A 184 -14.13 -4.75 2.10
C THR A 184 -13.59 -3.61 1.24
N LEU A 185 -13.68 -2.39 1.75
CA LEU A 185 -13.02 -1.22 1.18
C LEU A 185 -11.87 -0.80 2.09
N GLY A 186 -10.75 -0.42 1.48
CA GLY A 186 -9.65 0.16 2.22
C GLY A 186 -9.14 1.42 1.54
N VAL A 187 -8.94 2.45 2.35
CA VAL A 187 -8.44 3.75 1.89
C VAL A 187 -6.93 3.73 1.72
N SER A 188 -6.43 4.33 0.63
CA SER A 188 -5.02 4.68 0.45
C SER A 188 -4.83 6.20 0.33
N GLY A 189 -3.57 6.67 0.45
CA GLY A 189 -3.31 8.11 0.56
C GLY A 189 -3.46 8.59 1.99
N ASP A 190 -2.34 8.57 2.71
CA ASP A 190 -2.28 8.72 4.18
C ASP A 190 -2.93 9.99 4.71
N ALA A 191 -2.84 11.11 3.98
CA ALA A 191 -3.47 12.37 4.33
C ALA A 191 -5.03 12.28 4.45
N TRP A 192 -5.62 11.30 3.81
CA TRP A 192 -7.08 11.11 3.78
C TRP A 192 -7.54 9.87 4.56
N ALA A 193 -6.64 9.24 5.30
CA ALA A 193 -6.93 8.01 6.05
C ALA A 193 -8.10 8.19 7.01
N THR A 194 -8.11 9.29 7.77
CA THR A 194 -9.18 9.60 8.73
C THR A 194 -10.52 9.73 8.02
N ALA A 195 -10.59 10.49 6.94
CA ALA A 195 -11.82 10.65 6.16
C ALA A 195 -12.33 9.33 5.59
N GLY A 196 -11.44 8.51 5.03
CA GLY A 196 -11.80 7.20 4.48
C GLY A 196 -12.30 6.21 5.53
N LEU A 197 -11.62 6.12 6.69
CA LEU A 197 -12.05 5.25 7.78
C LEU A 197 -13.39 5.71 8.39
N GLN A 198 -13.59 7.01 8.57
CA GLN A 198 -14.85 7.57 9.04
C GLN A 198 -15.99 7.40 8.02
N ALA A 199 -15.67 7.37 6.73
CA ALA A 199 -16.61 7.07 5.66
C ALA A 199 -17.03 5.60 5.59
N GLY A 200 -16.41 4.71 6.35
CA GLY A 200 -16.74 3.28 6.40
C GLY A 200 -15.77 2.36 5.65
N CYS A 201 -14.55 2.83 5.32
CA CYS A 201 -13.48 1.92 4.94
C CYS A 201 -13.05 1.05 6.14
N GLU A 202 -12.88 -0.25 5.90
CA GLU A 202 -12.47 -1.19 6.95
C GLU A 202 -10.96 -1.20 7.17
N ALA A 203 -10.17 -0.85 6.14
CA ALA A 203 -8.72 -0.87 6.20
C ALA A 203 -8.10 0.48 5.82
N TRP A 204 -6.94 0.76 6.41
CA TRP A 204 -6.02 1.78 5.93
C TRP A 204 -4.77 1.13 5.34
N TYR A 205 -4.58 1.26 4.04
CA TYR A 205 -3.40 0.80 3.28
C TYR A 205 -2.34 1.90 3.30
N SER A 206 -1.48 1.88 4.32
CA SER A 206 -0.66 3.01 4.74
C SER A 206 0.81 2.88 4.35
N VAL A 207 1.33 3.93 3.70
CA VAL A 207 2.77 4.13 3.50
C VAL A 207 3.42 4.59 4.81
N CYS A 208 2.79 5.52 5.52
CA CYS A 208 3.23 5.99 6.82
C CYS A 208 3.33 4.84 7.83
N GLY A 209 2.33 3.96 7.86
CA GLY A 209 2.34 2.76 8.69
C GLY A 209 3.49 1.81 8.41
N GLY A 210 4.05 1.83 7.19
CA GLY A 210 5.23 1.06 6.81
C GLY A 210 6.54 1.54 7.44
N LEU A 211 6.56 2.74 8.03
CA LEU A 211 7.75 3.31 8.70
C LEU A 211 7.45 3.76 10.13
N PHE A 212 6.27 4.32 10.37
CA PHE A 212 5.79 4.85 11.66
C PHE A 212 4.56 4.07 12.14
N PRO A 213 4.68 2.77 12.44
CA PRO A 213 3.53 1.91 12.72
C PRO A 213 2.79 2.32 14.00
N ARG A 214 3.49 2.77 15.04
CA ARG A 214 2.88 3.08 16.35
C ARG A 214 1.89 4.24 16.27
N CYS A 215 2.27 5.36 15.65
CA CYS A 215 1.37 6.50 15.49
C CYS A 215 0.22 6.18 14.52
N SER A 216 0.47 5.40 13.47
CA SER A 216 -0.56 4.95 12.54
C SER A 216 -1.58 4.02 13.20
N LEU A 217 -1.14 3.07 14.03
CA LEU A 217 -2.02 2.23 14.86
C LEU A 217 -2.82 3.06 15.86
N ALA A 218 -2.18 4.05 16.51
CA ALA A 218 -2.87 4.94 17.44
C ALA A 218 -4.00 5.70 16.74
N LEU A 219 -3.76 6.22 15.53
CA LEU A 219 -4.78 6.89 14.73
C LEU A 219 -5.94 5.97 14.38
N VAL A 220 -5.67 4.75 13.90
CA VAL A 220 -6.73 3.76 13.60
C VAL A 220 -7.55 3.45 14.84
N ARG A 221 -6.91 3.27 16.00
CA ARG A 221 -7.59 2.97 17.27
C ARG A 221 -8.47 4.15 17.72
N ALA A 222 -7.96 5.38 17.67
CA ALA A 222 -8.70 6.58 18.03
C ALA A 222 -9.96 6.75 17.15
N ILE A 223 -9.83 6.55 15.84
CA ILE A 223 -10.96 6.63 14.92
C ILE A 223 -12.00 5.55 15.24
N ARG A 224 -11.58 4.31 15.46
CA ARG A 224 -12.48 3.19 15.74
C ARG A 224 -13.19 3.28 17.08
N SER A 225 -12.55 3.88 18.08
CA SER A 225 -13.15 4.14 19.40
C SER A 225 -14.04 5.38 19.44
N GLY A 226 -14.06 6.19 18.35
CA GLY A 226 -14.79 7.46 18.30
C GLY A 226 -14.13 8.57 19.14
N ASP A 227 -12.84 8.44 19.50
CA ASP A 227 -12.10 9.46 20.22
C ASP A 227 -11.72 10.62 19.28
N VAL A 228 -12.62 11.61 19.22
CA VAL A 228 -12.47 12.77 18.33
C VAL A 228 -11.26 13.61 18.71
N ALA A 229 -10.99 13.79 20.02
CA ALA A 229 -9.89 14.63 20.49
C ALA A 229 -8.54 14.00 20.16
N GLN A 230 -8.37 12.70 20.42
CA GLN A 230 -7.16 11.97 20.07
C GLN A 230 -6.96 11.87 18.55
N THR A 231 -8.05 11.66 17.79
CA THR A 231 -7.99 11.64 16.32
C THR A 231 -7.50 12.98 15.78
N ALA A 232 -8.01 14.10 16.29
CA ALA A 232 -7.58 15.45 15.89
C ALA A 232 -6.10 15.69 16.21
N ALA A 233 -5.66 15.36 17.43
CA ALA A 233 -4.27 15.53 17.85
C ALA A 233 -3.29 14.72 16.99
N LEU A 234 -3.62 13.47 16.68
CA LEU A 234 -2.77 12.61 15.81
C LEU A 234 -2.75 13.10 14.37
N ASN A 235 -3.85 13.59 13.82
CA ASN A 235 -3.87 14.21 12.49
C ASN A 235 -3.00 15.47 12.44
N GLU A 236 -3.03 16.31 13.48
CA GLU A 236 -2.17 17.49 13.58
C GLU A 236 -0.69 17.12 13.66
N GLN A 237 -0.36 16.10 14.45
CA GLN A 237 1.00 15.56 14.58
C GLN A 237 1.54 15.03 13.24
N LEU A 238 0.70 14.36 12.43
CA LEU A 238 1.07 13.78 11.14
C LEU A 238 1.01 14.78 9.97
N ALA A 239 0.29 15.90 10.11
CA ALA A 239 0.08 16.88 9.05
C ALA A 239 1.38 17.43 8.42
N PRO A 240 2.50 17.66 9.15
CA PRO A 240 3.76 18.05 8.53
C PRO A 240 4.28 17.03 7.52
N LEU A 241 4.12 15.72 7.80
CA LEU A 241 4.53 14.64 6.88
C LEU A 241 3.65 14.63 5.63
N TRP A 242 2.34 14.85 5.78
CA TRP A 242 1.41 14.93 4.63
C TRP A 242 1.75 16.10 3.71
N ARG A 243 2.15 17.26 4.26
CA ARG A 243 2.63 18.39 3.46
C ARG A 243 3.90 18.05 2.66
N CYS A 244 4.82 17.28 3.24
CA CYS A 244 5.97 16.80 2.50
C CYS A 244 5.56 15.85 1.36
N PHE A 245 4.60 14.94 1.56
CA PHE A 245 4.10 14.05 0.50
C PHE A 245 3.51 14.84 -0.67
N ASP A 246 2.73 15.87 -0.37
CA ASP A 246 2.15 16.73 -1.41
C ASP A 246 3.22 17.52 -2.16
N ARG A 247 4.12 18.17 -1.42
CA ARG A 247 5.17 19.03 -1.99
C ARG A 247 6.16 18.27 -2.87
N TYR A 248 6.53 17.05 -2.50
CA TYR A 248 7.57 16.26 -3.19
C TYR A 248 7.02 15.19 -4.14
N GLY A 249 5.77 15.35 -4.60
CA GLY A 249 5.16 14.52 -5.64
C GLY A 249 4.82 13.11 -5.21
N GLY A 250 4.58 12.90 -3.91
CA GLY A 250 4.15 11.62 -3.33
C GLY A 250 4.99 11.15 -2.16
N SER A 251 4.56 10.07 -1.56
CA SER A 251 5.13 9.56 -0.31
C SER A 251 6.47 8.83 -0.46
N LEU A 252 6.74 8.21 -1.63
CA LEU A 252 7.86 7.27 -1.77
C LEU A 252 9.22 7.89 -1.44
N ARG A 253 9.56 9.04 -2.07
CA ARG A 253 10.85 9.72 -1.83
C ARG A 253 10.97 10.25 -0.41
N VAL A 254 9.87 10.77 0.13
CA VAL A 254 9.83 11.29 1.50
C VAL A 254 10.08 10.18 2.52
N ILE A 255 9.41 9.04 2.37
CA ILE A 255 9.56 7.89 3.27
C ILE A 255 10.93 7.23 3.11
N ALA A 256 11.50 7.16 1.90
CA ALA A 256 12.86 6.68 1.70
C ALA A 256 13.88 7.58 2.42
N SER A 257 13.76 8.90 2.29
CA SER A 257 14.61 9.86 3.01
C SER A 257 14.43 9.76 4.53
N ALA A 258 13.19 9.61 5.00
CA ALA A 258 12.89 9.42 6.42
C ALA A 258 13.51 8.11 6.96
N ALA A 259 13.43 7.02 6.23
CA ALA A 259 14.03 5.75 6.61
C ALA A 259 15.57 5.85 6.70
N ALA A 260 16.20 6.55 5.76
CA ALA A 260 17.63 6.82 5.80
C ALA A 260 18.04 7.67 7.01
N MET A 261 17.27 8.72 7.34
CA MET A 261 17.51 9.56 8.53
C MET A 261 17.36 8.78 9.84
N LEU A 262 16.54 7.74 9.85
CA LEU A 262 16.39 6.81 10.98
C LEU A 262 17.46 5.71 11.01
N GLY A 263 18.41 5.72 10.08
CA GLY A 263 19.49 4.71 9.98
C GLY A 263 19.00 3.33 9.54
N LEU A 264 17.82 3.25 8.91
CA LEU A 264 17.22 1.98 8.50
C LEU A 264 17.70 1.50 7.13
N CYS A 265 18.08 2.41 6.23
CA CYS A 265 18.60 2.11 4.90
C CYS A 265 19.56 3.19 4.43
N ASP A 266 20.20 2.98 3.28
CA ASP A 266 21.04 3.98 2.65
C ASP A 266 20.23 5.17 2.12
N PRO A 267 20.85 6.37 2.06
CA PRO A 267 20.18 7.55 1.45
C PRO A 267 19.79 7.34 -0.01
N ASP A 268 20.54 6.55 -0.78
CA ASP A 268 20.27 6.20 -2.19
C ASP A 268 19.66 4.80 -2.31
N SER A 269 18.57 4.58 -1.58
CA SER A 269 17.89 3.27 -1.48
C SER A 269 16.76 3.06 -2.49
N LEU A 270 16.52 4.01 -3.40
CA LEU A 270 15.48 3.90 -4.42
C LEU A 270 16.00 3.26 -5.72
N PRO A 271 15.17 2.49 -6.44
CA PRO A 271 15.53 1.96 -7.75
C PRO A 271 15.62 3.07 -8.79
N ARG A 272 16.63 3.01 -9.65
CA ARG A 272 16.72 3.92 -10.81
C ARG A 272 15.54 3.71 -11.77
N PRO A 273 15.03 4.77 -12.43
CA PRO A 273 15.55 6.15 -12.48
C PRO A 273 15.09 7.08 -11.34
N LEU A 274 14.48 6.54 -10.27
CA LEU A 274 14.07 7.34 -9.12
C LEU A 274 15.30 7.86 -8.38
N LEU A 275 15.27 9.14 -8.01
CA LEU A 275 16.31 9.79 -7.24
C LEU A 275 15.80 10.12 -5.84
N SER A 276 16.70 10.07 -4.87
CA SER A 276 16.45 10.55 -3.51
C SER A 276 16.23 12.06 -3.49
N LEU A 277 15.63 12.56 -2.40
CA LEU A 277 15.43 14.01 -2.21
C LEU A 277 16.77 14.72 -2.01
N GLY A 278 16.85 15.97 -2.50
CA GLY A 278 18.00 16.84 -2.25
C GLY A 278 18.04 17.35 -0.81
N GLU A 279 19.16 17.97 -0.42
CA GLU A 279 19.43 18.39 0.97
C GLU A 279 18.37 19.31 1.57
N GLU A 280 17.83 20.28 0.81
CA GLU A 280 16.80 21.19 1.30
C GLU A 280 15.52 20.43 1.66
N ALA A 281 15.05 19.56 0.76
CA ALA A 281 13.90 18.72 0.99
C ALA A 281 14.12 17.77 2.18
N CYS A 282 15.33 17.21 2.30
CA CYS A 282 15.71 16.39 3.46
C CYS A 282 15.61 17.16 4.78
N ARG A 283 16.01 18.44 4.84
CA ARG A 283 15.85 19.26 6.04
C ARG A 283 14.38 19.49 6.42
N GLU A 284 13.51 19.68 5.42
CA GLU A 284 12.06 19.79 5.66
C GLU A 284 11.46 18.48 6.17
N VAL A 285 11.84 17.35 5.55
CA VAL A 285 11.42 16.03 6.03
C VAL A 285 11.90 15.81 7.46
N ALA A 286 13.17 16.07 7.78
CA ALA A 286 13.69 15.95 9.15
C ALA A 286 12.91 16.81 10.16
N SER A 287 12.47 18.00 9.75
CA SER A 287 11.59 18.84 10.58
C SER A 287 10.20 18.20 10.79
N ALA A 288 9.64 17.61 9.74
CA ALA A 288 8.34 16.95 9.81
C ALA A 288 8.34 15.68 10.67
N LEU A 289 9.52 15.05 10.84
CA LEU A 289 9.66 13.83 11.66
C LEU A 289 9.78 14.13 13.17
N ARG A 290 9.95 15.38 13.58
CA ARG A 290 10.01 15.72 15.00
C ARG A 290 8.71 15.35 15.72
N GLY A 291 8.80 14.38 16.64
CA GLY A 291 7.65 13.84 17.37
C GLY A 291 6.99 12.60 16.75
N LEU A 292 7.51 12.06 15.64
CA LEU A 292 6.99 10.81 15.05
C LEU A 292 7.88 9.59 15.32
N ALA A 293 9.14 9.79 15.67
CA ALA A 293 10.13 8.73 15.90
C ALA A 293 10.08 8.20 17.35
#